data_0554c5f0a8949b94539f10d5f01d176b
#
_entry.id   0554c5f0a8949b94539f10d5f01d176b
#
_cell.length_a   1.000
_cell.length_b   1.000
_cell.length_c   1.000
_cell.angle_alpha   90.00
_cell.angle_beta   90.00
_cell.angle_gamma   90.00
#
_symmetry.space_group_name_H-M   'P 1'
#
loop_
_entity.id
_entity.type
_entity.pdbx_description
1 polymer ?
#
loop_
_entity_poly.entity_id
_entity_poly.type
_entity_poly.pdbx_seq_one_letter_code
_entity_poly.pdbx_strand_id
1 'polypeptide(L)'
;MNDNSYYKKISKLDFAFACSGTVHLELCFSNIPHIIFYKANIINYFIFKFFVRSKYLSLVNIFNKKEIVKEFIQNDFTVNNLSNFFTNLKLNKDKLYNYRKNMFDGIKSSNFENFRSSIITDYLERFS
;
A
#
# COMPACT_ATOMS: atom_id res chain seq x y z
N MET A 1 8.57 -21.65 1.68
CA MET A 1 7.31 -21.09 2.18
C MET A 1 6.18 -21.45 1.23
N ASN A 2 5.16 -22.11 1.71
CA ASN A 2 4.07 -22.56 0.86
C ASN A 2 3.17 -21.37 0.52
N ASP A 3 3.27 -20.83 -0.69
CA ASP A 3 2.58 -19.63 -1.14
C ASP A 3 1.06 -19.68 -0.90
N ASN A 4 0.45 -20.83 -1.07
CA ASN A 4 -0.98 -21.02 -0.83
C ASN A 4 -1.42 -20.74 0.62
N SER A 5 -0.58 -21.00 1.61
CA SER A 5 -0.92 -20.75 3.01
C SER A 5 -0.86 -19.26 3.37
N TYR A 6 0.08 -18.54 2.77
CA TYR A 6 0.24 -17.11 2.95
C TYR A 6 -0.94 -16.32 2.36
N TYR A 7 -1.26 -16.54 1.09
CA TYR A 7 -2.39 -15.89 0.43
C TYR A 7 -3.74 -16.23 1.08
N LYS A 8 -3.88 -17.47 1.56
CA LYS A 8 -5.07 -17.87 2.31
C LYS A 8 -5.21 -17.14 3.65
N LYS A 9 -4.10 -16.81 4.29
CA LYS A 9 -4.10 -15.99 5.51
C LYS A 9 -4.42 -14.54 5.21
N ILE A 10 -3.79 -13.96 4.18
CA ILE A 10 -4.05 -12.58 3.76
C ILE A 10 -5.52 -12.39 3.38
N SER A 11 -6.10 -13.29 2.61
CA SER A 11 -7.50 -13.17 2.15
C SER A 11 -8.54 -13.13 3.27
N LYS A 12 -8.16 -13.47 4.50
CA LYS A 12 -9.04 -13.41 5.68
C LYS A 12 -8.93 -12.09 6.44
N LEU A 13 -8.05 -11.18 6.02
CA LEU A 13 -7.89 -9.91 6.69
C LEU A 13 -9.00 -8.93 6.29
N ASP A 14 -9.56 -8.26 7.28
CA ASP A 14 -10.52 -7.19 7.06
C ASP A 14 -9.83 -5.85 6.80
N PHE A 15 -8.66 -5.67 7.38
CA PHE A 15 -7.83 -4.47 7.24
C PHE A 15 -6.37 -4.78 7.59
N ALA A 16 -5.44 -4.04 7.00
CA ALA A 16 -4.02 -4.22 7.26
C ALA A 16 -3.26 -2.90 7.43
N PHE A 17 -2.16 -2.97 8.13
CA PHE A 17 -1.16 -1.91 8.25
C PHE A 17 0.11 -2.41 7.56
N ALA A 18 0.52 -1.74 6.51
CA ALA A 18 1.68 -2.15 5.72
C ALA A 18 2.83 -1.14 5.85
N CYS A 19 4.01 -1.64 6.13
CA CYS A 19 5.22 -0.90 5.85
C CYS A 19 5.43 -0.91 4.32
N SER A 20 5.99 0.15 3.76
CA SER A 20 6.16 0.27 2.30
C SER A 20 6.87 -0.94 1.67
N GLY A 21 6.55 -1.26 0.44
CA GLY A 21 7.20 -2.31 -0.34
C GLY A 21 6.23 -3.26 -1.04
N THR A 22 6.67 -4.50 -1.27
CA THR A 22 5.90 -5.52 -2.01
C THR A 22 4.63 -5.94 -1.33
N VAL A 23 4.58 -5.95 0.01
CA VAL A 23 3.39 -6.30 0.80
C VAL A 23 2.20 -5.40 0.46
N HIS A 24 2.44 -4.11 0.25
CA HIS A 24 1.41 -3.17 -0.18
C HIS A 24 0.73 -3.61 -1.49
N LEU A 25 1.52 -4.01 -2.47
CA LEU A 25 0.98 -4.47 -3.76
C LEU A 25 0.18 -5.77 -3.61
N GLU A 26 0.66 -6.70 -2.80
CA GLU A 26 -0.05 -7.95 -2.51
C GLU A 26 -1.41 -7.69 -1.85
N LEU A 27 -1.46 -6.75 -0.92
CA LEU A 27 -2.71 -6.32 -0.28
C LEU A 27 -3.67 -5.67 -1.28
N CYS A 28 -3.15 -4.84 -2.18
CA CYS A 28 -3.93 -4.25 -3.26
C CYS A 28 -4.55 -5.31 -4.17
N PHE A 29 -3.74 -6.26 -4.65
CA PHE A 29 -4.21 -7.34 -5.51
C PHE A 29 -5.19 -8.29 -4.83
N SER A 30 -5.06 -8.46 -3.52
CA SER A 30 -5.99 -9.24 -2.70
C SER A 30 -7.24 -8.46 -2.29
N ASN A 31 -7.35 -7.21 -2.72
CA ASN A 31 -8.44 -6.28 -2.39
C ASN A 31 -8.63 -6.10 -0.87
N ILE A 32 -7.55 -6.10 -0.13
CA ILE A 32 -7.55 -5.86 1.32
C ILE A 32 -7.33 -4.37 1.58
N PRO A 33 -8.27 -3.67 2.21
CA PRO A 33 -8.09 -2.28 2.56
C PRO A 33 -6.96 -2.15 3.59
N HIS A 34 -6.07 -1.22 3.34
CA HIS A 34 -4.90 -1.04 4.19
C HIS A 34 -4.40 0.40 4.15
N ILE A 35 -3.54 0.72 5.08
CA ILE A 35 -2.76 1.96 5.08
C ILE A 35 -1.28 1.63 4.99
N ILE A 36 -0.53 2.57 4.49
CA ILE A 36 0.93 2.48 4.44
C ILE A 36 1.51 3.41 5.47
N PHE A 37 2.48 2.93 6.21
CA PHE A 37 3.26 3.78 7.11
C PHE A 37 4.75 3.64 6.83
N TYR A 38 5.47 4.72 7.01
CA TYR A 38 6.91 4.73 6.84
C TYR A 38 7.56 5.79 7.72
N LYS A 39 8.53 5.36 8.48
CA LYS A 39 9.39 6.25 9.25
C LYS A 39 10.83 5.81 9.08
N ALA A 40 11.63 6.64 8.46
CA ALA A 40 13.03 6.38 8.22
C ALA A 40 13.90 7.43 8.87
N ASN A 41 15.18 7.10 9.01
CA ASN A 41 16.21 8.09 9.27
C ASN A 41 16.10 9.23 8.23
N ILE A 42 16.28 10.47 8.67
CA ILE A 42 16.15 11.67 7.84
C ILE A 42 17.02 11.58 6.58
N ILE A 43 18.24 11.07 6.69
CA ILE A 43 19.17 10.92 5.56
C ILE A 43 18.61 9.96 4.52
N ASN A 44 18.14 8.78 4.94
CA ASN A 44 17.55 7.80 4.04
C ASN A 44 16.27 8.29 3.39
N TYR A 45 15.46 9.05 4.12
CA TYR A 45 14.24 9.65 3.60
C TYR A 45 14.55 10.67 2.49
N PHE A 46 15.54 11.55 2.67
CA PHE A 46 15.93 12.52 1.65
C PHE A 46 16.53 11.85 0.41
N ILE A 47 17.38 10.83 0.60
CA ILE A 47 17.93 10.05 -0.52
C ILE A 47 16.79 9.41 -1.32
N PHE A 48 15.86 8.76 -0.65
CA PHE A 48 14.70 8.14 -1.28
C PHE A 48 13.87 9.17 -2.04
N LYS A 49 13.53 10.29 -1.43
CA LYS A 49 12.75 11.36 -2.05
C LYS A 49 13.43 11.99 -3.25
N PHE A 50 14.76 12.11 -3.22
CA PHE A 50 15.55 12.60 -4.33
C PHE A 50 15.45 11.67 -5.55
N PHE A 51 15.50 10.37 -5.34
CA PHE A 51 15.41 9.39 -6.41
C PHE A 51 14.00 9.23 -6.97
N VAL A 52 12.99 9.25 -6.13
CA VAL A 52 11.59 8.99 -6.55
C VAL A 52 10.89 10.25 -7.09
N ARG A 53 11.30 11.42 -6.64
CA ARG A 53 10.69 12.73 -7.01
C ARG A 53 9.15 12.75 -6.92
N SER A 54 8.58 11.89 -6.12
CA SER A 54 7.14 11.77 -5.96
C SER A 54 6.70 12.23 -4.58
N LYS A 55 5.50 12.79 -4.52
CA LYS A 55 4.82 13.10 -3.27
C LYS A 55 4.43 11.83 -2.50
N TYR A 56 4.26 10.71 -3.22
CA TYR A 56 3.76 9.45 -2.69
C TYR A 56 4.84 8.38 -2.65
N LEU A 57 4.71 7.43 -1.72
CA LEU A 57 5.55 6.23 -1.62
C LEU A 57 4.90 5.02 -2.28
N SER A 58 3.58 4.95 -2.21
CA SER A 58 2.81 3.86 -2.82
C SER A 58 2.84 3.95 -4.33
N LEU A 59 3.15 2.86 -5.00
CA LEU A 59 3.09 2.77 -6.46
C LEU A 59 1.69 3.06 -6.99
N VAL A 60 0.65 2.59 -6.30
CA VAL A 60 -0.74 2.87 -6.67
C VAL A 60 -1.02 4.37 -6.66
N ASN A 61 -0.56 5.07 -5.63
CA ASN A 61 -0.71 6.53 -5.54
C ASN A 61 0.14 7.27 -6.58
N ILE A 62 1.36 6.82 -6.82
CA ILE A 62 2.27 7.41 -7.81
C ILE A 62 1.65 7.32 -9.21
N PHE A 63 1.21 6.15 -9.63
CA PHE A 63 0.64 5.95 -10.97
C PHE A 63 -0.69 6.67 -11.17
N ASN A 64 -1.51 6.76 -10.13
CA ASN A 64 -2.78 7.48 -10.20
C ASN A 64 -2.65 8.98 -9.93
N LYS A 65 -1.48 9.46 -9.54
CA LYS A 65 -1.19 10.87 -9.19
C LYS A 65 -2.13 11.44 -8.11
N LYS A 66 -2.63 10.57 -7.25
CA LYS A 66 -3.50 10.93 -6.13
C LYS A 66 -3.39 9.92 -5.00
N GLU A 67 -3.73 10.33 -3.77
CA GLU A 67 -3.76 9.44 -2.61
C GLU A 67 -4.99 8.54 -2.64
N ILE A 68 -4.83 7.33 -3.16
CA ILE A 68 -5.85 6.28 -3.16
C ILE A 68 -5.73 5.44 -1.89
N VAL A 69 -4.51 5.04 -1.55
CA VAL A 69 -4.18 4.36 -0.31
C VAL A 69 -3.56 5.38 0.63
N LYS A 70 -4.09 5.47 1.84
CA LYS A 70 -3.61 6.44 2.82
C LYS A 70 -2.18 6.13 3.24
N GLU A 71 -1.33 7.13 3.20
CA GLU A 71 0.07 7.08 3.60
C GLU A 71 0.32 7.93 4.84
N PHE A 72 0.98 7.35 5.85
CA PHE A 72 1.48 8.07 7.02
C PHE A 72 3.01 8.03 7.00
N ILE A 73 3.61 9.15 6.64
CA ILE A 73 5.05 9.24 6.37
C ILE A 73 5.69 10.17 7.40
N GLN A 74 6.79 9.75 8.00
CA GLN A 74 7.61 10.55 8.90
C GLN A 74 6.78 11.12 10.07
N ASN A 75 6.59 12.43 10.12
CA ASN A 75 5.89 13.11 11.21
C ASN A 75 4.39 12.84 11.25
N ASP A 76 3.80 12.42 10.14
CA ASP A 76 2.38 12.03 10.09
C ASP A 76 2.14 10.64 10.69
N PHE A 77 3.20 9.86 10.83
CA PHE A 77 3.14 8.54 11.45
C PHE A 77 3.07 8.67 12.98
N THR A 78 1.89 8.92 13.49
CA THR A 78 1.57 9.02 14.92
C THR A 78 0.43 8.10 15.28
N VAL A 79 0.38 7.66 16.54
CA VAL A 79 -0.72 6.83 17.05
C VAL A 79 -2.06 7.52 16.88
N ASN A 80 -2.12 8.82 17.13
CA ASN A 80 -3.34 9.60 17.01
C ASN A 80 -3.85 9.63 15.56
N ASN A 81 -2.98 9.90 14.60
CA ASN A 81 -3.35 9.95 13.18
C ASN A 81 -3.84 8.59 12.69
N LEU A 82 -3.13 7.52 13.03
CA LEU A 82 -3.51 6.15 12.69
C LEU A 82 -4.86 5.76 13.31
N SER A 83 -5.01 6.01 14.61
CA SER A 83 -6.24 5.68 15.35
C SER A 83 -7.45 6.44 14.80
N ASN A 84 -7.30 7.73 14.55
CA ASN A 84 -8.37 8.56 14.02
C ASN A 84 -8.82 8.09 12.64
N PHE A 85 -7.87 7.81 11.77
CA PHE A 85 -8.16 7.33 10.41
C PHE A 85 -8.85 5.96 10.45
N PHE A 86 -8.30 5.02 11.20
CA PHE A 86 -8.84 3.67 11.31
C PHE A 86 -10.23 3.64 11.93
N THR A 87 -10.43 4.38 13.03
CA THR A 87 -11.71 4.50 13.69
C THR A 87 -12.76 5.08 12.76
N ASN A 88 -12.40 6.10 12.01
CA ASN A 88 -13.31 6.75 11.06
C ASN A 88 -13.73 5.79 9.93
N LEU A 89 -12.83 4.97 9.43
CA LEU A 89 -13.15 3.94 8.44
C LEU A 89 -14.02 2.82 9.04
N LYS A 90 -13.66 2.34 10.22
CA LYS A 90 -14.34 1.21 10.86
C LYS A 90 -15.79 1.53 11.26
N LEU A 91 -16.03 2.73 11.74
CA LEU A 91 -17.37 3.15 12.17
C LEU A 91 -18.32 3.44 11.00
N ASN A 92 -17.82 3.58 9.80
CA ASN A 92 -18.63 3.88 8.63
C ASN A 92 -18.40 2.85 7.53
N LYS A 93 -19.35 1.93 7.36
CA LYS A 93 -19.29 0.86 6.35
C LYS A 93 -19.18 1.40 4.93
N ASP A 94 -19.83 2.51 4.63
CA ASP A 94 -19.78 3.13 3.31
C ASP A 94 -18.40 3.69 3.00
N LYS A 95 -17.74 4.28 3.99
CA LYS A 95 -16.36 4.77 3.82
C LYS A 95 -15.38 3.62 3.56
N LEU A 96 -15.51 2.52 4.30
CA LEU A 96 -14.66 1.35 4.10
C LEU A 96 -14.92 0.71 2.72
N TYR A 97 -16.16 0.60 2.32
CA TYR A 97 -16.52 0.11 1.00
C TYR A 97 -15.94 1.01 -0.11
N ASN A 98 -16.12 2.31 -0.01
CA ASN A 98 -15.59 3.27 -0.97
C ASN A 98 -14.06 3.27 -1.02
N TYR A 99 -13.41 3.13 0.13
CA TYR A 99 -11.95 3.01 0.21
C TYR A 99 -11.45 1.79 -0.57
N ARG A 100 -12.08 0.64 -0.34
CA ARG A 100 -11.78 -0.61 -1.05
C ARG A 100 -12.04 -0.49 -2.55
N LYS A 101 -13.17 0.10 -2.93
CA LYS A 101 -13.53 0.32 -4.33
C LYS A 101 -12.53 1.24 -5.04
N ASN A 102 -12.16 2.35 -4.42
CA ASN A 102 -11.18 3.28 -4.98
C ASN A 102 -9.82 2.63 -5.18
N MET A 103 -9.41 1.78 -4.24
CA MET A 103 -8.17 1.02 -4.35
C MET A 103 -8.21 0.04 -5.51
N PHE A 104 -9.30 -0.69 -5.67
CA PHE A 104 -9.51 -1.63 -6.77
C PHE A 104 -9.54 -0.93 -8.13
N ASP A 105 -10.27 0.16 -8.24
CA ASP A 105 -10.35 0.97 -9.46
C ASP A 105 -8.98 1.58 -9.81
N GLY A 106 -8.21 2.01 -8.80
CA GLY A 106 -6.88 2.54 -8.98
C GLY A 106 -5.88 1.53 -9.53
N ILE A 107 -6.00 0.27 -9.14
CA ILE A 107 -5.18 -0.81 -9.68
C ILE A 107 -5.54 -1.10 -11.13
N LYS A 108 -6.82 -1.15 -11.45
CA LYS A 108 -7.29 -1.42 -12.81
C LYS A 108 -6.89 -0.31 -13.79
N SER A 109 -7.02 0.95 -13.40
CA SER A 109 -6.74 2.09 -14.28
C SER A 109 -5.27 2.25 -14.64
N SER A 110 -4.37 1.71 -13.86
CA SER A 110 -2.92 1.89 -14.00
C SER A 110 -2.22 0.81 -14.83
N ASN A 111 -2.94 -0.08 -15.51
CA ASN A 111 -2.35 -1.21 -16.23
C ASN A 111 -1.40 -2.07 -15.37
N PHE A 112 -1.68 -2.15 -14.09
CA PHE A 112 -0.84 -2.81 -13.11
C PHE A 112 -0.63 -4.31 -13.38
N GLU A 113 -1.49 -4.94 -14.18
CA GLU A 113 -1.33 -6.35 -14.51
C GLU A 113 -0.05 -6.63 -15.29
N ASN A 114 0.29 -5.76 -16.25
CA ASN A 114 1.54 -5.85 -16.98
C ASN A 114 2.75 -5.53 -16.09
N PHE A 115 2.56 -4.60 -15.17
CA PHE A 115 3.58 -4.20 -14.21
C PHE A 115 3.79 -5.26 -13.11
N ARG A 116 2.72 -5.96 -12.70
CA ARG A 116 2.78 -7.08 -11.76
C ARG A 116 3.76 -8.14 -12.20
N SER A 117 3.69 -8.56 -13.45
CA SER A 117 4.59 -9.57 -14.00
C SER A 117 6.05 -9.11 -13.97
N SER A 118 6.31 -7.87 -14.35
CA SER A 118 7.68 -7.33 -14.38
C SER A 118 8.26 -7.13 -12.97
N ILE A 119 7.47 -6.67 -12.01
CA ILE A 119 7.94 -6.51 -10.62
C ILE A 119 8.19 -7.86 -9.96
N ILE A 120 7.30 -8.82 -10.14
CA ILE A 120 7.47 -10.14 -9.56
C ILE A 120 8.71 -10.80 -10.17
N THR A 121 8.90 -10.68 -11.47
CA THR A 121 10.10 -11.21 -12.15
C THR A 121 11.37 -10.53 -11.64
N ASP A 122 11.39 -9.21 -11.58
CA ASP A 122 12.55 -8.44 -11.07
C ASP A 122 12.84 -8.77 -9.60
N TYR A 123 11.79 -8.92 -8.79
CA TYR A 123 11.92 -9.32 -7.39
C TYR A 123 12.50 -10.73 -7.25
N LEU A 124 11.98 -11.68 -8.01
CA LEU A 124 12.48 -13.06 -7.99
C LEU A 124 13.92 -13.17 -8.49
N GLU A 125 14.29 -12.39 -9.50
CA GLU A 125 15.67 -12.35 -10.01
C GLU A 125 16.66 -11.76 -9.00
N ARG A 126 16.25 -10.75 -8.22
CA ARG A 126 17.08 -10.13 -7.18
C ARG A 126 17.32 -11.02 -5.96
N PHE A 127 16.41 -11.92 -5.65
CA PHE A 127 16.43 -12.75 -4.44
C PHE A 127 16.55 -14.25 -4.71
N SER A 128 16.80 -14.62 -5.95
CA SER A 128 17.08 -16.02 -6.31
C SER A 128 18.58 -16.37 -6.17
#